data_16ff57e88e8935fce135f46d9c8300c7
#
_entry.id   16ff57e88e8935fce135f46d9c8300c7
#
_cell.length_a   1.000
_cell.length_b   1.000
_cell.length_c   1.000
_cell.angle_alpha   90.00
_cell.angle_beta   90.00
_cell.angle_gamma   90.00
#
_symmetry.space_group_name_H-M   'P 1'
#
loop_
_entity.id
_entity.type
_entity.pdbx_description
1 polymer ?
#
loop_
_entity_poly.entity_id
_entity_poly.type
_entity_poly.pdbx_seq_one_letter_code
_entity_poly.pdbx_strand_id
1 'polypeptide(L)'
;LLPRIARPTITYGFDEANDVRAVDIKQQGMQTLFTVLRPNLPPLAVTLNLPGLHNVLNSLAAIAIATDEGVSDEAIISALASFEGVGRRFQQYGNFAWQDGDVCLVDDYGHHPKEVEATLKAARQSFPERRLVLMFQPHRYTRTRDCFEDFVQVLSQVDVLLLLDVYSA
;
A
#
# COMPACT_ATOMS: atom_id res chain seq x y z
N LEU A 1 -3.08 -16.79 -17.38
CA LEU A 1 -1.70 -16.69 -17.90
C LEU A 1 -0.81 -17.84 -17.38
N LEU A 2 -0.87 -18.19 -16.08
CA LEU A 2 0.01 -19.20 -15.45
C LEU A 2 0.15 -20.51 -16.24
N PRO A 3 -0.93 -21.14 -16.73
CA PRO A 3 -0.80 -22.40 -17.49
C PRO A 3 0.00 -22.30 -18.80
N ARG A 4 0.29 -21.07 -19.25
CA ARG A 4 1.04 -20.81 -20.49
C ARG A 4 2.48 -20.38 -20.24
N ILE A 5 2.89 -20.26 -18.98
CA ILE A 5 4.25 -19.86 -18.62
C ILE A 5 5.09 -21.12 -18.43
N ALA A 6 6.08 -21.32 -19.31
CA ALA A 6 7.00 -22.46 -19.27
C ALA A 6 8.22 -22.19 -18.37
N ARG A 7 8.01 -21.57 -17.21
CA ARG A 7 9.05 -21.26 -16.21
C ARG A 7 8.51 -21.56 -14.82
N PRO A 8 9.39 -21.90 -13.85
CA PRO A 8 9.00 -21.94 -12.45
C PRO A 8 8.40 -20.60 -12.03
N THR A 9 7.30 -20.63 -11.31
CA THR A 9 6.59 -19.44 -10.86
C THR A 9 6.22 -19.63 -9.39
N ILE A 10 6.36 -18.55 -8.62
CA ILE A 10 5.85 -18.46 -7.25
C ILE A 10 4.73 -17.43 -7.27
N THR A 11 3.55 -17.82 -6.82
CA THR A 11 2.41 -16.92 -6.71
C THR A 11 2.31 -16.35 -5.31
N TYR A 12 1.87 -15.09 -5.20
CA TYR A 12 1.66 -14.47 -3.88
C TYR A 12 0.37 -13.65 -3.85
N GLY A 13 -0.23 -13.55 -2.69
CA GLY A 13 -1.48 -12.81 -2.51
C GLY A 13 -2.23 -13.17 -1.24
N PHE A 14 -3.54 -12.92 -1.25
CA PHE A 14 -4.44 -13.22 -0.12
C PHE A 14 -5.26 -14.49 -0.35
N ASP A 15 -5.38 -14.92 -1.59
CA ASP A 15 -6.16 -16.09 -1.99
C ASP A 15 -5.46 -17.40 -1.58
N GLU A 16 -6.26 -18.41 -1.24
CA GLU A 16 -5.77 -19.76 -0.86
C GLU A 16 -5.00 -20.47 -1.98
N ALA A 17 -5.22 -20.07 -3.22
CA ALA A 17 -4.53 -20.62 -4.38
C ALA A 17 -3.09 -20.11 -4.54
N ASN A 18 -2.66 -19.11 -3.73
CA ASN A 18 -1.30 -18.58 -3.80
C ASN A 18 -0.32 -19.40 -2.98
N ASP A 19 0.91 -19.54 -3.48
CA ASP A 19 2.01 -20.23 -2.80
C ASP A 19 2.43 -19.47 -1.54
N VAL A 20 2.58 -18.15 -1.63
CA VAL A 20 2.92 -17.27 -0.52
C VAL A 20 1.73 -16.37 -0.22
N ARG A 21 1.12 -16.53 0.94
CA ARG A 21 -0.11 -15.78 1.27
C ARG A 21 -0.10 -15.14 2.64
N ALA A 22 -0.72 -13.99 2.75
CA ALA A 22 -0.95 -13.32 4.04
C ALA A 22 -2.32 -13.66 4.58
N VAL A 23 -2.37 -14.00 5.87
CA VAL A 23 -3.57 -14.26 6.66
C VAL A 23 -3.53 -13.44 7.95
N ASP A 24 -4.65 -13.36 8.67
CA ASP A 24 -4.78 -12.68 9.98
C ASP A 24 -4.31 -11.22 9.95
N ILE A 25 -4.61 -10.51 8.86
CA ILE A 25 -4.14 -9.15 8.63
C ILE A 25 -4.87 -8.18 9.56
N LYS A 26 -4.10 -7.42 10.36
CA LYS A 26 -4.62 -6.41 11.30
C LYS A 26 -3.81 -5.13 11.15
N GLN A 27 -4.49 -4.02 10.91
CA GLN A 27 -3.87 -2.71 10.96
C GLN A 27 -3.95 -2.12 12.36
N GLN A 28 -2.82 -1.60 12.86
CA GLN A 28 -2.69 -0.90 14.14
C GLN A 28 -1.98 0.43 13.90
N GLY A 29 -2.75 1.50 13.71
CA GLY A 29 -2.20 2.80 13.33
C GLY A 29 -1.42 2.71 12.03
N MET A 30 -0.13 3.00 12.07
CA MET A 30 0.78 2.98 10.92
C MET A 30 1.37 1.59 10.62
N GLN A 31 1.19 0.63 11.49
CA GLN A 31 1.72 -0.72 11.32
C GLN A 31 0.65 -1.69 10.83
N THR A 32 1.06 -2.66 10.04
CA THR A 32 0.22 -3.79 9.64
C THR A 32 0.84 -5.09 10.12
N LEU A 33 0.10 -5.85 10.93
CA LEU A 33 0.49 -7.16 11.44
C LEU A 33 -0.20 -8.23 10.61
N PHE A 34 0.52 -9.27 10.22
CA PHE A 34 -0.04 -10.39 9.47
C PHE A 34 0.82 -11.63 9.60
N THR A 35 0.25 -12.79 9.27
CA THR A 35 0.96 -14.05 9.20
C THR A 35 1.16 -14.43 7.74
N VAL A 36 2.39 -14.82 7.37
CA VAL A 36 2.70 -15.31 6.02
C VAL A 36 2.79 -16.83 6.05
N LEU A 37 2.00 -17.48 5.20
CA LEU A 37 2.05 -18.90 4.95
C LEU A 37 2.85 -19.15 3.67
N ARG A 38 3.83 -20.09 3.75
CA ARG A 38 4.75 -20.47 2.68
C ARG A 38 4.80 -21.99 2.55
N PRO A 39 4.99 -22.56 1.34
CA PRO A 39 5.08 -24.00 1.16
C PRO A 39 6.19 -24.61 2.00
N ASN A 40 5.89 -25.68 2.76
CA ASN A 40 6.84 -26.47 3.55
C ASN A 40 7.66 -25.68 4.59
N LEU A 41 7.25 -24.47 4.95
CA LEU A 41 7.90 -23.64 5.97
C LEU A 41 6.92 -23.29 7.09
N PRO A 42 7.39 -23.02 8.30
CA PRO A 42 6.55 -22.57 9.39
C PRO A 42 5.90 -21.20 9.05
N PRO A 43 4.72 -20.91 9.61
CA PRO A 43 4.11 -19.60 9.49
C PRO A 43 5.03 -18.49 9.99
N LEU A 44 5.13 -17.40 9.26
CA LEU A 44 5.98 -16.26 9.57
C LEU A 44 5.11 -15.09 10.08
N ALA A 45 5.26 -14.73 11.37
CA ALA A 45 4.59 -13.56 11.93
C ALA A 45 5.36 -12.28 11.54
N VAL A 46 4.70 -11.38 10.84
CA VAL A 46 5.30 -10.16 10.31
C VAL A 46 4.64 -8.92 10.91
N THR A 47 5.46 -7.97 11.33
CA THR A 47 5.06 -6.59 11.60
C THR A 47 5.66 -5.72 10.50
N LEU A 48 4.81 -5.16 9.65
CA LEU A 48 5.22 -4.24 8.62
C LEU A 48 4.98 -2.80 9.10
N ASN A 49 6.00 -1.96 9.03
CA ASN A 49 5.91 -0.57 9.50
C ASN A 49 5.28 0.37 8.45
N LEU A 50 4.34 -0.14 7.68
CA LEU A 50 3.56 0.59 6.67
C LEU A 50 2.08 0.18 6.74
N PRO A 51 1.15 1.11 6.52
CA PRO A 51 -0.28 0.83 6.47
C PRO A 51 -0.72 0.36 5.08
N GLY A 52 -1.84 -0.35 5.03
CA GLY A 52 -2.57 -0.68 3.81
C GLY A 52 -2.22 -2.03 3.18
N LEU A 53 -3.26 -2.68 2.65
CA LEU A 53 -3.18 -4.02 2.05
C LEU A 53 -2.23 -4.08 0.84
N HIS A 54 -2.10 -2.99 0.09
CA HIS A 54 -1.16 -2.93 -1.04
C HIS A 54 0.30 -3.06 -0.58
N ASN A 55 0.65 -2.55 0.61
CA ASN A 55 1.98 -2.73 1.18
C ASN A 55 2.19 -4.15 1.71
N VAL A 56 1.15 -4.82 2.20
CA VAL A 56 1.20 -6.26 2.48
C VAL A 56 1.51 -7.05 1.21
N LEU A 57 0.83 -6.78 0.10
CA LEU A 57 1.11 -7.43 -1.19
C LEU A 57 2.56 -7.19 -1.67
N ASN A 58 3.05 -5.96 -1.55
CA ASN A 58 4.44 -5.63 -1.89
C ASN A 58 5.43 -6.43 -1.01
N SER A 59 5.12 -6.55 0.29
CA SER A 59 5.94 -7.34 1.23
C SER A 59 5.92 -8.83 0.90
N LEU A 60 4.77 -9.39 0.47
CA LEU A 60 4.72 -10.80 0.06
C LEU A 60 5.63 -11.09 -1.13
N ALA A 61 5.73 -10.17 -2.10
CA ALA A 61 6.67 -10.30 -3.21
C ALA A 61 8.13 -10.33 -2.71
N ALA A 62 8.48 -9.42 -1.81
CA ALA A 62 9.81 -9.37 -1.21
C ALA A 62 10.12 -10.62 -0.37
N ILE A 63 9.15 -11.10 0.43
CA ILE A 63 9.29 -12.33 1.23
C ILE A 63 9.46 -13.55 0.32
N ALA A 64 8.70 -13.65 -0.77
CA ALA A 64 8.80 -14.76 -1.72
C ALA A 64 10.23 -14.85 -2.30
N ILE A 65 10.77 -13.72 -2.78
CA ILE A 65 12.12 -13.63 -3.33
C ILE A 65 13.16 -13.94 -2.24
N ALA A 66 13.05 -13.31 -1.07
CA ALA A 66 14.00 -13.52 0.03
C ALA A 66 14.02 -14.99 0.50
N THR A 67 12.85 -15.65 0.54
CA THR A 67 12.74 -17.06 0.88
C THR A 67 13.40 -17.95 -0.18
N ASP A 68 13.19 -17.65 -1.46
CA ASP A 68 13.80 -18.40 -2.58
C ASP A 68 15.34 -18.26 -2.58
N GLU A 69 15.84 -17.09 -2.22
CA GLU A 69 17.28 -16.81 -2.08
C GLU A 69 17.89 -17.28 -0.75
N GLY A 70 17.11 -17.94 0.11
CA GLY A 70 17.61 -18.55 1.36
C GLY A 70 17.90 -17.55 2.47
N VAL A 71 17.30 -16.36 2.45
CA VAL A 71 17.40 -15.39 3.55
C VAL A 71 16.67 -15.93 4.79
N SER A 72 17.26 -15.78 5.97
CA SER A 72 16.65 -16.29 7.21
C SER A 72 15.37 -15.53 7.58
N ASP A 73 14.47 -16.21 8.26
CA ASP A 73 13.20 -15.64 8.73
C ASP A 73 13.41 -14.43 9.66
N GLU A 74 14.42 -14.49 10.52
CA GLU A 74 14.79 -13.41 11.44
C GLU A 74 15.23 -12.15 10.67
N ALA A 75 16.00 -12.32 9.59
CA ALA A 75 16.43 -11.21 8.75
C ALA A 75 15.24 -10.58 7.99
N ILE A 76 14.33 -11.40 7.47
CA ILE A 76 13.11 -10.95 6.81
C ILE A 76 12.24 -10.15 7.78
N ILE A 77 11.96 -10.70 8.97
CA ILE A 77 11.15 -10.03 10.01
C ILE A 77 11.78 -8.69 10.40
N SER A 78 13.08 -8.70 10.69
CA SER A 78 13.81 -7.50 11.12
C SER A 78 13.79 -6.40 10.07
N ALA A 79 14.01 -6.76 8.79
CA ALA A 79 13.99 -5.81 7.69
C ALA A 79 12.61 -5.16 7.51
N LEU A 80 11.53 -5.96 7.56
CA LEU A 80 10.16 -5.42 7.40
C LEU A 80 9.72 -4.57 8.59
N ALA A 81 10.11 -4.93 9.80
CA ALA A 81 9.80 -4.16 11.01
C ALA A 81 10.54 -2.82 11.06
N SER A 82 11.73 -2.73 10.49
CA SER A 82 12.55 -1.51 10.44
C SER A 82 12.37 -0.70 9.15
N PHE A 83 11.61 -1.21 8.18
CA PHE A 83 11.43 -0.55 6.89
C PHE A 83 10.59 0.73 7.03
N GLU A 84 11.18 1.87 6.76
CA GLU A 84 10.52 3.17 6.86
C GLU A 84 9.75 3.59 5.60
N GLY A 85 9.68 2.69 4.63
CA GLY A 85 9.01 2.96 3.35
C GLY A 85 9.93 3.55 2.29
N VAL A 86 9.34 3.85 1.17
CA VAL A 86 9.97 4.57 0.05
C VAL A 86 9.41 5.99 0.04
N GLY A 87 10.25 6.97 -0.25
CA GLY A 87 9.82 8.36 -0.36
C GLY A 87 8.60 8.50 -1.28
N ARG A 88 7.63 9.31 -0.89
CA ARG A 88 6.35 9.51 -1.58
C ARG A 88 5.51 8.23 -1.75
N ARG A 89 5.58 7.29 -0.79
CA ARG A 89 4.70 6.12 -0.68
C ARG A 89 4.09 6.10 0.72
N PHE A 90 2.94 6.74 0.89
CA PHE A 90 2.31 7.03 2.18
C PHE A 90 3.28 7.67 3.18
N GLN A 91 4.14 8.55 2.68
CA GLN A 91 5.18 9.20 3.48
C GLN A 91 4.56 10.23 4.41
N GLN A 92 4.73 10.04 5.71
CA GLN A 92 4.31 11.03 6.70
C GLN A 92 5.41 12.06 6.95
N TYR A 93 5.01 13.32 6.92
CA TYR A 93 5.89 14.45 7.31
C TYR A 93 5.65 14.92 8.74
N GLY A 94 4.71 14.29 9.46
CA GLY A 94 4.36 14.62 10.83
C GLY A 94 3.10 15.48 10.95
N ASN A 95 2.88 15.99 12.17
CA ASN A 95 1.75 16.85 12.50
C ASN A 95 2.20 18.31 12.56
N PHE A 96 1.43 19.16 11.93
CA PHE A 96 1.65 20.60 11.88
C PHE A 96 0.48 21.32 12.56
N ALA A 97 0.78 22.27 13.42
CA ALA A 97 -0.25 23.10 14.03
C ALA A 97 -0.98 23.91 12.95
N TRP A 98 -2.32 23.90 12.98
CA TRP A 98 -3.17 24.62 12.04
C TRP A 98 -4.43 25.12 12.73
N GLN A 99 -4.59 26.46 12.82
CA GLN A 99 -5.70 27.07 13.56
C GLN A 99 -5.81 26.50 14.99
N ASP A 100 -6.96 25.99 15.39
CA ASP A 100 -7.22 25.41 16.71
C ASP A 100 -6.96 23.90 16.79
N GLY A 101 -6.24 23.33 15.81
CA GLY A 101 -5.96 21.89 15.74
C GLY A 101 -4.62 21.57 15.13
N ASP A 102 -4.52 20.37 14.55
CA ASP A 102 -3.35 19.90 13.84
C ASP A 102 -3.70 19.23 12.50
N VAL A 103 -2.77 19.27 11.56
CA VAL A 103 -2.83 18.60 10.27
C VAL A 103 -1.71 17.58 10.20
N CYS A 104 -2.05 16.31 9.92
CA CYS A 104 -1.08 15.29 9.55
C CYS A 104 -0.87 15.34 8.02
N LEU A 105 0.36 15.64 7.60
CA LEU A 105 0.71 15.68 6.18
C LEU A 105 1.23 14.33 5.72
N VAL A 106 0.58 13.78 4.68
CA VAL A 106 0.97 12.53 4.01
C VAL A 106 1.18 12.81 2.53
N ASP A 107 2.29 12.34 1.97
CA ASP A 107 2.59 12.41 0.53
C ASP A 107 2.61 11.01 -0.08
N ASP A 108 1.92 10.86 -1.22
CA ASP A 108 1.89 9.63 -1.98
C ASP A 108 2.05 9.92 -3.48
N TYR A 109 2.80 9.08 -4.18
CA TYR A 109 3.04 9.22 -5.62
C TYR A 109 1.92 8.60 -6.47
N GLY A 110 0.87 8.09 -5.85
CA GLY A 110 -0.28 7.48 -6.52
C GLY A 110 -0.85 8.39 -7.60
N HIS A 111 -0.88 7.89 -8.82
CA HIS A 111 -1.31 8.62 -10.01
C HIS A 111 -2.26 7.81 -10.90
N HIS A 112 -2.53 6.57 -10.58
CA HIS A 112 -3.57 5.73 -11.16
C HIS A 112 -4.75 5.62 -10.18
N PRO A 113 -6.03 5.55 -10.64
CA PRO A 113 -7.18 5.47 -9.72
C PRO A 113 -7.06 4.39 -8.65
N LYS A 114 -6.55 3.21 -9.01
CA LYS A 114 -6.35 2.11 -8.05
C LYS A 114 -5.29 2.40 -6.98
N GLU A 115 -4.24 3.14 -7.33
CA GLU A 115 -3.22 3.57 -6.37
C GLU A 115 -3.82 4.61 -5.41
N VAL A 116 -4.52 5.61 -5.95
CA VAL A 116 -5.21 6.64 -5.14
C VAL A 116 -6.23 5.99 -4.21
N GLU A 117 -7.05 5.05 -4.70
CA GLU A 117 -8.01 4.31 -3.89
C GLU A 117 -7.33 3.58 -2.73
N ALA A 118 -6.22 2.88 -3.00
CA ALA A 118 -5.47 2.15 -1.97
C ALA A 118 -4.91 3.11 -0.89
N THR A 119 -4.37 4.25 -1.30
CA THR A 119 -3.85 5.30 -0.41
C THR A 119 -4.96 5.90 0.46
N LEU A 120 -6.11 6.22 -0.13
CA LEU A 120 -7.27 6.76 0.62
C LEU A 120 -7.81 5.75 1.64
N LYS A 121 -7.90 4.47 1.27
CA LYS A 121 -8.28 3.41 2.21
C LYS A 121 -7.29 3.27 3.35
N ALA A 122 -5.99 3.29 3.06
CA ALA A 122 -4.95 3.27 4.09
C ALA A 122 -5.05 4.48 5.02
N ALA A 123 -5.29 5.68 4.49
CA ALA A 123 -5.48 6.90 5.28
C ALA A 123 -6.68 6.80 6.21
N ARG A 124 -7.84 6.35 5.71
CA ARG A 124 -9.04 6.15 6.56
C ARG A 124 -8.82 5.13 7.67
N GLN A 125 -8.09 4.05 7.39
CA GLN A 125 -7.77 3.03 8.40
C GLN A 125 -6.78 3.54 9.44
N SER A 126 -5.81 4.35 9.03
CA SER A 126 -4.79 4.92 9.94
C SER A 126 -5.33 6.08 10.78
N PHE A 127 -6.29 6.83 10.26
CA PHE A 127 -6.84 8.04 10.87
C PHE A 127 -8.39 8.07 10.80
N PRO A 128 -9.09 7.13 11.44
CA PRO A 128 -10.54 6.93 11.25
C PRO A 128 -11.37 8.14 11.65
N GLU A 129 -10.92 8.92 12.65
CA GLU A 129 -11.66 10.07 13.19
C GLU A 129 -11.25 11.42 12.53
N ARG A 130 -10.26 11.39 11.62
CA ARG A 130 -9.78 12.62 10.99
C ARG A 130 -10.53 12.93 9.70
N ARG A 131 -10.77 14.22 9.48
CA ARG A 131 -11.21 14.75 8.18
C ARG A 131 -10.11 14.52 7.14
N LEU A 132 -10.47 13.94 5.99
CA LEU A 132 -9.54 13.64 4.91
C LEU A 132 -9.61 14.71 3.83
N VAL A 133 -8.54 15.48 3.73
CA VAL A 133 -8.35 16.50 2.68
C VAL A 133 -7.36 15.95 1.66
N LEU A 134 -7.77 15.82 0.42
CA LEU A 134 -6.91 15.38 -0.68
C LEU A 134 -6.57 16.54 -1.60
N MET A 135 -5.27 16.81 -1.78
CA MET A 135 -4.76 17.63 -2.88
C MET A 135 -4.29 16.69 -3.98
N PHE A 136 -4.92 16.74 -5.14
CA PHE A 136 -4.63 15.82 -6.24
C PHE A 136 -4.32 16.57 -7.54
N GLN A 137 -3.20 16.19 -8.16
CA GLN A 137 -2.83 16.66 -9.50
C GLN A 137 -2.88 15.48 -10.46
N PRO A 138 -3.85 15.42 -11.39
CA PRO A 138 -3.86 14.39 -12.42
C PRO A 138 -2.62 14.46 -13.30
N HIS A 139 -2.05 13.29 -13.63
CA HIS A 139 -0.83 13.21 -14.41
C HIS A 139 -1.08 12.52 -15.74
N ARG A 140 -0.78 13.20 -16.86
CA ARG A 140 -1.02 12.84 -18.27
C ARG A 140 -2.49 12.93 -18.70
N TYR A 141 -2.73 13.70 -19.73
CA TYR A 141 -4.06 13.85 -20.32
C TYR A 141 -4.70 12.53 -20.76
N THR A 142 -3.90 11.62 -21.37
CA THR A 142 -4.40 10.32 -21.83
C THR A 142 -4.93 9.47 -20.68
N ARG A 143 -4.17 9.34 -19.58
CA ARG A 143 -4.63 8.58 -18.40
C ARG A 143 -5.85 9.22 -17.78
N THR A 144 -5.86 10.55 -17.63
CA THR A 144 -7.00 11.26 -17.04
C THR A 144 -8.27 11.04 -17.85
N ARG A 145 -8.16 11.06 -19.19
CA ARG A 145 -9.28 10.76 -20.09
C ARG A 145 -9.71 9.30 -20.00
N ASP A 146 -8.75 8.37 -20.11
CA ASP A 146 -9.03 6.94 -20.23
C ASP A 146 -9.54 6.31 -18.92
N CYS A 147 -9.20 6.91 -17.77
CA CYS A 147 -9.65 6.50 -16.44
C CYS A 147 -10.60 7.53 -15.78
N PHE A 148 -11.28 8.37 -16.56
CA PHE A 148 -12.04 9.52 -16.03
C PHE A 148 -13.08 9.11 -15.00
N GLU A 149 -13.93 8.15 -15.31
CA GLU A 149 -15.00 7.67 -14.41
C GLU A 149 -14.43 7.03 -13.13
N ASP A 150 -13.32 6.28 -13.25
CA ASP A 150 -12.63 5.71 -12.10
C ASP A 150 -12.08 6.82 -11.18
N PHE A 151 -11.52 7.90 -11.75
CA PHE A 151 -11.09 9.06 -10.97
C PHE A 151 -12.26 9.76 -10.30
N VAL A 152 -13.36 9.98 -10.99
CA VAL A 152 -14.56 10.57 -10.39
C VAL A 152 -15.02 9.76 -9.18
N GLN A 153 -15.10 8.43 -9.32
CA GLN A 153 -15.51 7.55 -8.23
C GLN A 153 -14.57 7.62 -7.03
N VAL A 154 -13.25 7.57 -7.26
CA VAL A 154 -12.25 7.53 -6.19
C VAL A 154 -12.13 8.89 -5.49
N LEU A 155 -12.03 9.99 -6.25
CA LEU A 155 -11.85 11.32 -5.71
C LEU A 155 -13.10 11.83 -4.94
N SER A 156 -14.27 11.25 -5.21
CA SER A 156 -15.50 11.55 -4.47
C SER A 156 -15.55 10.94 -3.05
N GLN A 157 -14.58 10.11 -2.67
CA GLN A 157 -14.55 9.45 -1.36
C GLN A 157 -13.90 10.28 -0.24
N VAL A 158 -13.38 11.46 -0.57
CA VAL A 158 -12.73 12.34 0.41
C VAL A 158 -13.69 13.39 0.95
N ASP A 159 -13.38 13.96 2.12
CA ASP A 159 -14.22 15.00 2.72
C ASP A 159 -14.01 16.35 2.05
N VAL A 160 -12.79 16.59 1.55
CA VAL A 160 -12.44 17.78 0.77
C VAL A 160 -11.46 17.41 -0.33
N LEU A 161 -11.76 17.87 -1.54
CA LEU A 161 -10.89 17.71 -2.70
C LEU A 161 -10.35 19.08 -3.16
N LEU A 162 -9.03 19.19 -3.26
CA LEU A 162 -8.33 20.27 -3.94
C LEU A 162 -7.75 19.69 -5.23
N LEU A 163 -8.46 19.93 -6.33
CA LEU A 163 -8.09 19.41 -7.64
C LEU A 163 -7.28 20.45 -8.41
N LEU A 164 -6.08 20.08 -8.84
CA LEU A 164 -5.20 20.91 -9.65
C LEU A 164 -5.34 20.57 -11.14
N ASP A 165 -4.81 21.46 -11.97
CA ASP A 165 -4.78 21.24 -13.42
C ASP A 165 -3.95 20.01 -13.79
N VAL A 166 -4.32 19.35 -14.90
CA VAL A 166 -3.62 18.15 -15.38
C VAL A 166 -2.18 18.48 -15.72
N TYR A 167 -1.24 17.76 -15.12
CA TYR A 167 0.17 17.85 -15.49
C TYR A 167 0.41 17.07 -16.80
N SER A 168 0.97 17.75 -17.77
CA SER A 168 1.04 17.31 -19.18
C SER A 168 2.27 16.47 -19.55
N ALA A 169 2.99 15.88 -18.58
CA ALA A 169 4.22 15.12 -18.90
C ALA A 169 4.01 13.94 -19.85
#